data_7bfb96e1fdbf378b1393892ab1f48ff3
#
_entry.id   7bfb96e1fdbf378b1393892ab1f48ff3
#
_cell.length_a   1.000
_cell.length_b   1.000
_cell.length_c   1.000
_cell.angle_alpha   90.00
_cell.angle_beta   90.00
_cell.angle_gamma   90.00
#
_symmetry.space_group_name_H-M   'P 1'
#
loop_
_entity.id
_entity.type
_entity.pdbx_description
1 polymer ?
#
loop_
_entity_poly.entity_id
_entity_poly.type
_entity_poly.pdbx_seq_one_letter_code
_entity_poly.pdbx_strand_id
1 'polypeptide(L)'
;VKAEDVGATISGNADVQDFAARHKAAFADFEEYLKGELIAKMTDLPVSKEEAVITDDIFARLSGIPLIDKYVAYQLLDEDWTKIATDLEIIQTEGFEATKKVDPRMVLKKEKGKDVEVQDGWIGHVIPFEVVQASILKEQADKVKAAESKVSELDAEYSELTESFTDEDKEAYSALFDEDGGVVGAAIAKTVKEVKRNTSKIVEESAEWKIVQLGKVSDALKAVKREAKVLSDKLVEDTKAAIENLTDEQVKEMLYLKWIKPLADGIAVLPDSIVSALTNKINTLTKKYSVTLLDVEAQIDETEKAFADMIDDLEGSEFDMKGLKELQKMLKGE
;
A
#
# COMPACT_ATOMS: atom_id res chain seq x y z
N VAL A 1 20.60 -24.81 2.44
CA VAL A 1 19.64 -24.00 1.64
C VAL A 1 20.17 -22.58 1.65
N LYS A 2 20.43 -22.00 0.49
CA LYS A 2 20.81 -20.56 0.43
C LYS A 2 19.60 -19.72 0.83
N ALA A 3 19.87 -18.54 1.39
CA ALA A 3 18.80 -17.63 1.84
C ALA A 3 17.79 -17.27 0.73
N GLU A 4 18.25 -17.28 -0.53
CA GLU A 4 17.47 -17.02 -1.73
C GLU A 4 16.44 -18.13 -2.02
N ASP A 5 16.71 -19.38 -1.58
CA ASP A 5 15.90 -20.55 -1.89
C ASP A 5 14.91 -20.93 -0.76
N VAL A 6 14.99 -20.26 0.39
CA VAL A 6 14.19 -20.62 1.58
C VAL A 6 12.70 -20.55 1.29
N GLY A 7 12.23 -19.47 0.67
CA GLY A 7 10.81 -19.28 0.35
C GLY A 7 10.29 -20.36 -0.60
N ALA A 8 11.04 -20.64 -1.68
CA ALA A 8 10.68 -21.68 -2.65
C ALA A 8 10.71 -23.09 -2.03
N THR A 9 11.69 -23.38 -1.16
CA THR A 9 11.79 -24.65 -0.45
C THR A 9 10.62 -24.88 0.49
N ILE A 10 10.21 -23.86 1.23
CA ILE A 10 9.07 -23.95 2.16
C ILE A 10 7.76 -24.12 1.39
N SER A 11 7.52 -23.28 0.38
CA SER A 11 6.30 -23.38 -0.45
C SER A 11 6.21 -24.67 -1.25
N GLY A 12 7.34 -25.27 -1.59
CA GLY A 12 7.42 -26.57 -2.27
C GLY A 12 7.31 -27.78 -1.35
N ASN A 13 7.32 -27.59 -0.03
CA ASN A 13 7.21 -28.69 0.95
C ASN A 13 5.82 -29.31 0.94
N ALA A 14 5.75 -30.64 0.90
CA ALA A 14 4.49 -31.37 0.81
C ALA A 14 3.56 -31.10 2.01
N ASP A 15 4.09 -30.96 3.23
CA ASP A 15 3.30 -30.71 4.43
C ASP A 15 2.70 -29.29 4.40
N VAL A 16 3.43 -28.31 3.84
CA VAL A 16 2.95 -26.92 3.67
C VAL A 16 1.84 -26.86 2.62
N GLN A 17 2.01 -27.61 1.53
CA GLN A 17 0.99 -27.70 0.47
C GLN A 17 -0.28 -28.41 0.98
N ASP A 18 -0.13 -29.51 1.75
CA ASP A 18 -1.25 -30.21 2.35
C ASP A 18 -1.97 -29.32 3.40
N PHE A 19 -1.24 -28.58 4.21
CA PHE A 19 -1.81 -27.59 5.13
C PHE A 19 -2.65 -26.54 4.41
N ALA A 20 -2.12 -25.91 3.35
CA ALA A 20 -2.85 -24.92 2.55
C ALA A 20 -4.06 -25.54 1.84
N ALA A 21 -3.93 -26.76 1.31
CA ALA A 21 -5.02 -27.50 0.65
C ALA A 21 -6.15 -27.86 1.61
N ARG A 22 -5.85 -28.31 2.82
CA ARG A 22 -6.85 -28.58 3.87
C ARG A 22 -7.62 -27.32 4.26
N HIS A 23 -6.93 -26.20 4.44
CA HIS A 23 -7.58 -24.93 4.74
C HIS A 23 -8.51 -24.51 3.58
N LYS A 24 -8.02 -24.52 2.35
CA LYS A 24 -8.81 -24.19 1.16
C LYS A 24 -10.05 -25.08 1.02
N ALA A 25 -9.92 -26.39 1.30
CA ALA A 25 -11.05 -27.33 1.26
C ALA A 25 -12.08 -27.06 2.37
N ALA A 26 -11.64 -26.70 3.58
CA ALA A 26 -12.53 -26.39 4.70
C ALA A 26 -13.37 -25.12 4.48
N PHE A 27 -12.85 -24.16 3.70
CA PHE A 27 -13.53 -22.91 3.40
C PHE A 27 -14.07 -22.82 1.96
N ALA A 28 -14.10 -23.93 1.21
CA ALA A 28 -14.51 -23.93 -0.19
C ALA A 28 -15.95 -23.46 -0.43
N ASP A 29 -16.86 -23.71 0.51
CA ASP A 29 -18.27 -23.32 0.49
C ASP A 29 -18.61 -22.15 1.42
N PHE A 30 -17.60 -21.52 2.03
CA PHE A 30 -17.82 -20.51 3.08
C PHE A 30 -18.53 -19.27 2.57
N GLU A 31 -18.18 -18.78 1.38
CA GLU A 31 -18.87 -17.64 0.77
C GLU A 31 -20.36 -17.96 0.51
N GLU A 32 -20.66 -19.17 0.04
CA GLU A 32 -22.04 -19.58 -0.22
C GLU A 32 -22.83 -19.75 1.08
N TYR A 33 -22.19 -20.28 2.11
CA TYR A 33 -22.74 -20.34 3.47
C TYR A 33 -23.08 -18.92 3.96
N LEU A 34 -22.16 -17.96 3.88
CA LEU A 34 -22.41 -16.59 4.31
C LEU A 34 -23.49 -15.89 3.48
N LYS A 35 -23.58 -16.16 2.18
CA LYS A 35 -24.70 -15.66 1.36
C LYS A 35 -26.03 -16.18 1.88
N GLY A 36 -26.09 -17.46 2.24
CA GLY A 36 -27.27 -18.08 2.82
C GLY A 36 -27.66 -17.49 4.18
N GLU A 37 -26.69 -17.24 5.04
CA GLU A 37 -26.95 -16.72 6.38
C GLU A 37 -27.21 -15.19 6.36
N LEU A 38 -26.39 -14.40 5.71
CA LEU A 38 -26.47 -12.94 5.77
C LEU A 38 -27.39 -12.35 4.71
N ILE A 39 -27.21 -12.70 3.42
CA ILE A 39 -27.95 -12.04 2.33
C ILE A 39 -29.36 -12.63 2.18
N ALA A 40 -29.51 -13.95 2.21
CA ALA A 40 -30.81 -14.55 2.01
C ALA A 40 -31.78 -14.30 3.18
N LYS A 41 -31.27 -14.12 4.39
CA LYS A 41 -32.05 -13.92 5.63
C LYS A 41 -32.04 -12.48 6.14
N MET A 42 -31.44 -11.51 5.43
CA MET A 42 -31.16 -10.17 5.93
C MET A 42 -32.36 -9.43 6.55
N THR A 43 -33.58 -9.73 6.10
CA THR A 43 -34.81 -9.11 6.61
C THR A 43 -35.30 -9.68 7.95
N ASP A 44 -34.93 -10.92 8.27
CA ASP A 44 -35.49 -11.65 9.44
C ASP A 44 -34.40 -12.20 10.39
N LEU A 45 -33.14 -11.94 10.06
CA LEU A 45 -31.97 -12.41 10.79
C LEU A 45 -31.92 -11.84 12.22
N PRO A 46 -31.72 -12.64 13.26
CA PRO A 46 -31.49 -12.14 14.63
C PRO A 46 -30.06 -11.61 14.79
N VAL A 47 -29.81 -10.36 14.37
CA VAL A 47 -28.48 -9.73 14.30
C VAL A 47 -27.62 -9.98 15.55
N SER A 48 -28.22 -9.88 16.75
CA SER A 48 -27.50 -10.07 18.03
C SER A 48 -26.98 -11.49 18.28
N LYS A 49 -27.39 -12.49 17.50
CA LYS A 49 -26.98 -13.89 17.66
C LYS A 49 -26.17 -14.43 16.51
N GLU A 50 -26.25 -13.78 15.37
CA GLU A 50 -25.71 -14.32 14.12
C GLU A 50 -24.18 -14.28 14.10
N GLU A 51 -23.58 -13.29 14.73
CA GLU A 51 -22.13 -13.25 14.91
C GLU A 51 -21.59 -14.53 15.59
N ALA A 52 -22.29 -14.97 16.64
CA ALA A 52 -21.92 -16.19 17.35
C ALA A 52 -22.09 -17.44 16.45
N VAL A 53 -23.16 -17.49 15.64
CA VAL A 53 -23.42 -18.59 14.69
C VAL A 53 -22.30 -18.69 13.66
N ILE A 54 -21.91 -17.57 13.05
CA ILE A 54 -20.84 -17.53 12.07
C ILE A 54 -19.48 -17.84 12.73
N THR A 55 -19.25 -17.35 13.95
CA THR A 55 -18.04 -17.65 14.73
C THR A 55 -17.92 -19.16 14.99
N ASP A 56 -19.00 -19.80 15.39
CA ASP A 56 -19.02 -21.25 15.65
C ASP A 56 -18.75 -22.05 14.37
N ASP A 57 -19.28 -21.62 13.23
CA ASP A 57 -18.97 -22.24 11.92
C ASP A 57 -17.49 -22.08 11.55
N ILE A 58 -16.91 -20.87 11.66
CA ILE A 58 -15.48 -20.64 11.45
C ILE A 58 -14.63 -21.53 12.35
N PHE A 59 -14.98 -21.63 13.63
CA PHE A 59 -14.24 -22.46 14.59
C PHE A 59 -14.35 -23.95 14.27
N ALA A 60 -15.52 -24.41 13.82
CA ALA A 60 -15.72 -25.80 13.39
C ALA A 60 -14.86 -26.13 12.16
N ARG A 61 -14.81 -25.25 11.16
CA ARG A 61 -13.98 -25.41 9.96
C ARG A 61 -12.48 -25.45 10.28
N LEU A 62 -12.02 -24.66 11.25
CA LEU A 62 -10.62 -24.61 11.68
C LEU A 62 -10.24 -25.74 12.65
N SER A 63 -11.19 -26.48 13.23
CA SER A 63 -10.92 -27.49 14.27
C SER A 63 -9.96 -28.60 13.87
N GLY A 64 -9.86 -28.91 12.57
CA GLY A 64 -8.95 -29.91 12.00
C GLY A 64 -7.66 -29.33 11.38
N ILE A 65 -7.43 -28.03 11.47
CA ILE A 65 -6.33 -27.33 10.80
C ILE A 65 -5.39 -26.76 11.87
N PRO A 66 -4.24 -27.43 12.13
CA PRO A 66 -3.27 -26.93 13.10
C PRO A 66 -2.60 -25.64 12.60
N LEU A 67 -1.99 -24.91 13.52
CA LEU A 67 -1.22 -23.68 13.30
C LEU A 67 -2.02 -22.41 13.06
N ILE A 68 -3.26 -22.47 12.61
CA ILE A 68 -4.10 -21.27 12.51
C ILE A 68 -4.78 -21.05 13.86
N ASP A 69 -4.53 -19.87 14.43
CA ASP A 69 -5.26 -19.45 15.62
C ASP A 69 -6.67 -19.05 15.21
N LYS A 70 -7.67 -19.78 15.71
CA LYS A 70 -9.09 -19.50 15.43
C LYS A 70 -9.53 -18.12 15.87
N TYR A 71 -8.87 -17.52 16.85
CA TYR A 71 -9.19 -16.17 17.32
C TYR A 71 -8.70 -15.08 16.36
N VAL A 72 -7.70 -15.36 15.53
CA VAL A 72 -7.32 -14.46 14.43
C VAL A 72 -8.42 -14.43 13.35
N ALA A 73 -9.00 -15.58 13.03
CA ALA A 73 -10.14 -15.63 12.12
C ALA A 73 -11.41 -14.98 12.71
N TYR A 74 -11.65 -15.13 14.01
CA TYR A 74 -12.72 -14.41 14.72
C TYR A 74 -12.50 -12.90 14.66
N GLN A 75 -11.29 -12.42 14.87
CA GLN A 75 -10.99 -10.98 14.83
C GLN A 75 -11.34 -10.36 13.46
N LEU A 76 -11.11 -11.07 12.36
CA LEU A 76 -11.52 -10.62 11.02
C LEU A 76 -13.05 -10.45 10.92
N LEU A 77 -13.81 -11.38 11.51
CA LEU A 77 -15.27 -11.26 11.57
C LEU A 77 -15.70 -10.08 12.46
N ASP A 78 -15.15 -9.96 13.67
CA ASP A 78 -15.49 -8.93 14.65
C ASP A 78 -15.23 -7.51 14.11
N GLU A 79 -14.11 -7.30 13.40
CA GLU A 79 -13.77 -6.02 12.76
C GLU A 79 -14.80 -5.58 11.70
N ASP A 80 -15.36 -6.52 10.95
CA ASP A 80 -16.38 -6.22 9.94
C ASP A 80 -17.82 -6.33 10.47
N TRP A 81 -18.03 -7.07 11.58
CA TRP A 81 -19.36 -7.34 12.11
C TRP A 81 -20.13 -6.09 12.49
N THR A 82 -19.47 -5.11 13.08
CA THR A 82 -20.12 -3.84 13.45
C THR A 82 -20.75 -3.13 12.24
N LYS A 83 -20.09 -3.18 11.09
CA LYS A 83 -20.61 -2.60 9.83
C LYS A 83 -21.78 -3.42 9.30
N ILE A 84 -21.64 -4.75 9.30
CA ILE A 84 -22.67 -5.68 8.83
C ILE A 84 -23.93 -5.55 9.69
N ALA A 85 -23.78 -5.55 11.02
CA ALA A 85 -24.87 -5.42 11.97
C ALA A 85 -25.63 -4.10 11.78
N THR A 86 -24.92 -2.98 11.63
CA THR A 86 -25.54 -1.66 11.38
C THR A 86 -26.36 -1.68 10.08
N ASP A 87 -25.82 -2.23 9.01
CA ASP A 87 -26.52 -2.32 7.74
C ASP A 87 -27.77 -3.22 7.84
N LEU A 88 -27.65 -4.35 8.53
CA LEU A 88 -28.78 -5.27 8.77
C LEU A 88 -29.89 -4.59 9.57
N GLU A 89 -29.54 -3.82 10.62
CA GLU A 89 -30.49 -3.05 11.40
C GLU A 89 -31.22 -1.99 10.55
N ILE A 90 -30.50 -1.30 9.66
CA ILE A 90 -31.10 -0.36 8.70
C ILE A 90 -32.08 -1.09 7.77
N ILE A 91 -31.66 -2.21 7.17
CA ILE A 91 -32.50 -2.98 6.25
C ILE A 91 -33.75 -3.52 6.95
N GLN A 92 -33.63 -4.01 8.19
CA GLN A 92 -34.75 -4.52 8.96
C GLN A 92 -35.73 -3.42 9.43
N THR A 93 -35.20 -2.21 9.67
CA THR A 93 -36.02 -1.09 10.15
C THR A 93 -36.68 -0.33 9.01
N GLU A 94 -35.94 -0.04 7.94
CA GLU A 94 -36.39 0.79 6.82
C GLU A 94 -36.86 0.00 5.59
N GLY A 95 -36.62 -1.31 5.58
CA GLY A 95 -36.91 -2.21 4.47
C GLY A 95 -35.77 -2.31 3.46
N PHE A 96 -35.88 -3.29 2.55
CA PHE A 96 -34.85 -3.58 1.54
C PHE A 96 -34.53 -2.38 0.63
N GLU A 97 -35.50 -1.52 0.35
CA GLU A 97 -35.31 -0.31 -0.48
C GLU A 97 -34.33 0.69 0.15
N ALA A 98 -34.00 0.57 1.44
CA ALA A 98 -32.95 1.37 2.07
C ALA A 98 -31.57 1.16 1.42
N THR A 99 -31.33 -0.03 0.85
CA THR A 99 -30.09 -0.34 0.12
C THR A 99 -29.86 0.47 -1.14
N LYS A 100 -30.95 1.03 -1.71
CA LYS A 100 -30.94 1.84 -2.94
C LYS A 100 -30.98 3.34 -2.66
N LYS A 101 -30.89 3.75 -1.38
CA LYS A 101 -30.88 5.16 -0.97
C LYS A 101 -29.49 5.75 -0.94
N VAL A 102 -29.42 7.05 -1.15
CA VAL A 102 -28.20 7.86 -1.08
C VAL A 102 -28.45 9.07 -0.18
N ASP A 103 -27.54 9.31 0.75
CA ASP A 103 -27.61 10.40 1.69
C ASP A 103 -26.67 11.54 1.33
N PRO A 104 -26.99 12.81 1.69
CA PRO A 104 -26.04 13.90 1.60
C PRO A 104 -24.89 13.68 2.60
N ARG A 105 -23.65 13.74 2.11
CA ARG A 105 -22.47 13.72 2.99
C ARG A 105 -22.28 15.07 3.63
N MET A 106 -22.49 15.16 4.95
CA MET A 106 -22.30 16.38 5.72
C MET A 106 -20.90 16.45 6.31
N VAL A 107 -20.22 17.59 6.17
CA VAL A 107 -18.88 17.85 6.73
C VAL A 107 -18.88 19.16 7.48
N LEU A 108 -18.11 19.23 8.57
CA LEU A 108 -17.90 20.46 9.33
C LEU A 108 -16.80 21.29 8.66
N LYS A 109 -17.15 22.47 8.14
CA LYS A 109 -16.18 23.45 7.63
C LYS A 109 -16.12 24.66 8.55
N LYS A 110 -14.90 25.17 8.80
CA LYS A 110 -14.73 26.40 9.57
C LYS A 110 -15.01 27.63 8.69
N GLU A 111 -16.13 28.29 8.92
CA GLU A 111 -16.44 29.58 8.33
C GLU A 111 -16.39 30.66 9.40
N LYS A 112 -15.51 31.68 9.21
CA LYS A 112 -15.34 32.82 10.12
C LYS A 112 -15.16 32.42 11.59
N GLY A 113 -14.44 31.29 11.83
CA GLY A 113 -14.14 30.79 13.18
C GLY A 113 -15.27 30.01 13.85
N LYS A 114 -16.34 29.69 13.12
CA LYS A 114 -17.44 28.80 13.58
C LYS A 114 -17.47 27.55 12.72
N ASP A 115 -17.73 26.41 13.35
CA ASP A 115 -17.97 25.16 12.65
C ASP A 115 -19.38 25.22 12.05
N VAL A 116 -19.46 25.14 10.72
CA VAL A 116 -20.71 25.11 9.96
C VAL A 116 -20.79 23.78 9.22
N GLU A 117 -21.92 23.12 9.35
CA GLU A 117 -22.21 21.89 8.62
C GLU A 117 -22.58 22.21 7.17
N VAL A 118 -21.81 21.68 6.22
CA VAL A 118 -22.05 21.88 4.79
C VAL A 118 -22.08 20.54 4.08
N GLN A 119 -22.90 20.43 3.05
CA GLN A 119 -22.94 19.25 2.20
C GLN A 119 -21.67 19.21 1.33
N ASP A 120 -20.98 18.07 1.35
CA ASP A 120 -19.76 17.82 0.59
C ASP A 120 -19.90 16.47 -0.17
N GLY A 121 -20.81 16.45 -1.15
CA GLY A 121 -21.11 15.28 -1.96
C GLY A 121 -22.20 14.39 -1.38
N TRP A 122 -22.10 13.09 -1.72
CA TRP A 122 -23.09 12.06 -1.41
C TRP A 122 -22.42 10.81 -0.87
N ILE A 123 -23.14 10.03 -0.06
CA ILE A 123 -22.75 8.70 0.38
C ILE A 123 -23.92 7.73 0.19
N GLY A 124 -23.62 6.45 -0.02
CA GLY A 124 -24.67 5.45 -0.01
C GLY A 124 -25.19 5.18 1.39
N HIS A 125 -26.48 5.02 1.54
CA HIS A 125 -27.11 4.77 2.85
C HIS A 125 -26.67 3.42 3.45
N VAL A 126 -26.66 2.38 2.62
CA VAL A 126 -26.17 1.04 2.96
C VAL A 126 -24.99 0.62 2.06
N ILE A 127 -25.12 0.81 0.75
CA ILE A 127 -24.10 0.41 -0.22
C ILE A 127 -23.12 1.57 -0.46
N PRO A 128 -21.82 1.43 -0.08
CA PRO A 128 -20.82 2.47 -0.28
C PRO A 128 -20.55 2.77 -1.74
N PHE A 129 -20.23 4.01 -2.06
CA PHE A 129 -19.86 4.45 -3.41
C PHE A 129 -18.69 3.65 -3.98
N GLU A 130 -17.69 3.37 -3.15
CA GLU A 130 -16.49 2.64 -3.53
C GLU A 130 -16.79 1.25 -4.07
N VAL A 131 -17.78 0.55 -3.51
CA VAL A 131 -18.19 -0.79 -3.97
C VAL A 131 -18.81 -0.73 -5.35
N VAL A 132 -19.68 0.26 -5.59
CA VAL A 132 -20.32 0.45 -6.90
C VAL A 132 -19.32 0.92 -7.95
N GLN A 133 -18.41 1.81 -7.57
CA GLN A 133 -17.33 2.30 -8.44
C GLN A 133 -16.34 1.20 -8.81
N ALA A 134 -16.00 0.31 -7.87
CA ALA A 134 -15.09 -0.80 -8.14
C ALA A 134 -15.70 -1.92 -8.97
N SER A 135 -17.02 -2.02 -9.03
CA SER A 135 -17.76 -3.06 -9.73
C SER A 135 -18.43 -2.54 -11.02
N ILE A 136 -19.55 -1.83 -10.87
CA ILE A 136 -20.41 -1.40 -11.99
C ILE A 136 -19.77 -0.27 -12.81
N LEU A 137 -19.11 0.69 -12.14
CA LEU A 137 -18.52 1.88 -12.76
C LEU A 137 -16.99 1.83 -12.85
N LYS A 138 -16.42 0.63 -12.87
CA LYS A 138 -14.99 0.41 -12.85
C LYS A 138 -14.22 1.20 -13.92
N GLU A 139 -14.69 1.19 -15.17
CA GLU A 139 -14.03 1.93 -16.25
C GLU A 139 -13.98 3.45 -15.99
N GLN A 140 -15.02 3.99 -15.36
CA GLN A 140 -15.08 5.41 -15.02
C GLN A 140 -14.18 5.73 -13.83
N ALA A 141 -14.18 4.88 -12.80
CA ALA A 141 -13.28 4.98 -11.64
C ALA A 141 -11.80 4.87 -12.05
N ASP A 142 -11.47 3.95 -12.98
CA ASP A 142 -10.12 3.82 -13.52
C ASP A 142 -9.66 5.08 -14.29
N LYS A 143 -10.58 5.76 -15.02
CA LYS A 143 -10.28 7.04 -15.69
C LYS A 143 -10.00 8.17 -14.68
N VAL A 144 -10.77 8.25 -13.60
CA VAL A 144 -10.52 9.22 -12.53
C VAL A 144 -9.16 8.95 -11.90
N LYS A 145 -8.89 7.71 -11.52
CA LYS A 145 -7.60 7.30 -10.94
C LYS A 145 -6.42 7.60 -11.85
N ALA A 146 -6.56 7.37 -13.16
CA ALA A 146 -5.52 7.69 -14.14
C ALA A 146 -5.28 9.21 -14.23
N ALA A 147 -6.36 10.02 -14.21
CA ALA A 147 -6.24 11.47 -14.19
C ALA A 147 -5.58 11.99 -12.90
N GLU A 148 -5.94 11.45 -11.75
CA GLU A 148 -5.32 11.78 -10.44
C GLU A 148 -3.85 11.38 -10.38
N SER A 149 -3.48 10.21 -10.91
CA SER A 149 -2.08 9.78 -11.04
C SER A 149 -1.29 10.77 -11.88
N LYS A 150 -1.86 11.23 -13.00
CA LYS A 150 -1.23 12.22 -13.86
C LYS A 150 -1.10 13.60 -13.19
N VAL A 151 -2.05 13.98 -12.35
CA VAL A 151 -1.91 15.20 -11.51
C VAL A 151 -0.73 15.04 -10.57
N SER A 152 -0.60 13.88 -9.90
CA SER A 152 0.51 13.62 -8.97
C SER A 152 1.88 13.62 -9.67
N GLU A 153 1.97 13.02 -10.87
CA GLU A 153 3.19 13.04 -11.69
C GLU A 153 3.59 14.48 -12.06
N LEU A 154 2.63 15.30 -12.53
CA LEU A 154 2.88 16.68 -12.90
C LEU A 154 3.16 17.59 -11.70
N ASP A 155 2.55 17.33 -10.53
CA ASP A 155 2.87 18.04 -9.28
C ASP A 155 4.30 17.72 -8.82
N ALA A 156 4.76 16.47 -8.97
CA ALA A 156 6.13 16.07 -8.67
C ALA A 156 7.12 16.74 -9.64
N GLU A 157 6.85 16.72 -10.95
CA GLU A 157 7.67 17.39 -11.97
C GLU A 157 7.74 18.90 -11.73
N TYR A 158 6.61 19.52 -11.35
CA TYR A 158 6.56 20.93 -10.98
C TYR A 158 7.45 21.25 -9.78
N SER A 159 7.41 20.41 -8.75
CA SER A 159 8.22 20.57 -7.54
C SER A 159 9.71 20.40 -7.85
N GLU A 160 10.08 19.36 -8.60
CA GLU A 160 11.45 19.10 -9.02
C GLU A 160 12.03 20.28 -9.84
N LEU A 161 11.26 20.81 -10.81
CA LEU A 161 11.65 22.00 -11.56
C LEU A 161 11.81 23.22 -10.65
N THR A 162 10.92 23.41 -9.68
CA THR A 162 11.00 24.53 -8.74
C THR A 162 12.26 24.44 -7.87
N GLU A 163 12.58 23.25 -7.39
CA GLU A 163 13.78 23.01 -6.57
C GLU A 163 15.09 23.09 -7.36
N SER A 164 15.03 22.90 -8.67
CA SER A 164 16.21 22.93 -9.54
C SER A 164 16.78 24.33 -9.77
N PHE A 165 16.05 25.41 -9.41
CA PHE A 165 16.53 26.79 -9.56
C PHE A 165 17.59 27.11 -8.51
N THR A 166 18.74 27.63 -8.97
CA THR A 166 19.81 28.13 -8.09
C THR A 166 19.45 29.48 -7.50
N ASP A 167 20.17 29.92 -6.47
CA ASP A 167 19.97 31.25 -5.90
C ASP A 167 20.25 32.35 -6.92
N GLU A 168 21.23 32.13 -7.83
CA GLU A 168 21.53 33.05 -8.95
C GLU A 168 20.34 33.13 -9.94
N ASP A 169 19.70 32.00 -10.26
CA ASP A 169 18.51 31.97 -11.09
C ASP A 169 17.35 32.75 -10.45
N LYS A 170 17.17 32.60 -9.13
CA LYS A 170 16.12 33.28 -8.36
C LYS A 170 16.33 34.77 -8.29
N GLU A 171 17.58 35.23 -8.13
CA GLU A 171 17.91 36.65 -8.18
C GLU A 171 17.66 37.25 -9.59
N ALA A 172 18.09 36.55 -10.64
CA ALA A 172 17.91 36.99 -12.02
C ALA A 172 16.43 37.14 -12.44
N TYR A 173 15.57 36.27 -11.88
CA TYR A 173 14.13 36.23 -12.16
C TYR A 173 13.27 36.47 -10.92
N SER A 174 13.68 37.42 -10.06
CA SER A 174 13.05 37.72 -8.76
C SER A 174 11.53 37.97 -8.83
N ALA A 175 10.98 38.38 -9.96
CA ALA A 175 9.54 38.53 -10.16
C ALA A 175 8.78 37.17 -10.22
N LEU A 176 9.49 36.06 -10.41
CA LEU A 176 8.94 34.72 -10.48
C LEU A 176 8.88 34.04 -9.09
N PHE A 177 9.67 34.54 -8.14
CA PHE A 177 9.82 33.94 -6.82
C PHE A 177 9.31 34.87 -5.71
N ASP A 178 8.82 34.31 -4.62
CA ASP A 178 8.48 35.06 -3.40
C ASP A 178 9.71 35.16 -2.46
N GLU A 179 9.50 35.80 -1.30
CA GLU A 179 10.55 36.04 -0.29
C GLU A 179 11.13 34.73 0.29
N ASP A 180 10.35 33.66 0.27
CA ASP A 180 10.75 32.32 0.74
C ASP A 180 11.37 31.48 -0.38
N GLY A 181 11.49 32.01 -1.58
CA GLY A 181 12.06 31.34 -2.78
C GLY A 181 11.09 30.39 -3.46
N GLY A 182 9.80 30.46 -3.11
CA GLY A 182 8.71 29.71 -3.76
C GLY A 182 8.29 30.36 -5.08
N VAL A 183 7.78 29.56 -6.03
CA VAL A 183 7.34 30.07 -7.34
C VAL A 183 5.96 30.75 -7.22
N VAL A 184 5.88 32.01 -7.63
CA VAL A 184 4.62 32.75 -7.72
C VAL A 184 3.85 32.34 -8.98
N GLY A 185 2.87 31.45 -8.82
CA GLY A 185 2.11 30.86 -9.93
C GLY A 185 1.47 31.86 -10.90
N ALA A 186 1.09 33.05 -10.42
CA ALA A 186 0.54 34.14 -11.25
C ALA A 186 1.61 34.80 -12.15
N ALA A 187 2.89 34.72 -11.77
CA ALA A 187 4.00 35.33 -12.52
C ALA A 187 4.50 34.44 -13.68
N ILE A 188 4.29 33.11 -13.59
CA ILE A 188 4.84 32.13 -14.55
C ILE A 188 4.55 32.53 -16.00
N ALA A 189 3.28 32.72 -16.33
CA ALA A 189 2.87 32.98 -17.71
C ALA A 189 3.49 34.27 -18.28
N LYS A 190 3.68 35.30 -17.43
CA LYS A 190 4.33 36.58 -17.81
C LYS A 190 5.82 36.37 -18.04
N THR A 191 6.52 35.72 -17.12
CA THR A 191 7.96 35.46 -17.19
C THR A 191 8.29 34.57 -18.38
N VAL A 192 7.52 33.54 -18.68
CA VAL A 192 7.67 32.68 -19.87
C VAL A 192 7.58 33.50 -21.16
N LYS A 193 6.64 34.46 -21.26
CA LYS A 193 6.53 35.36 -22.43
C LYS A 193 7.72 36.28 -22.55
N GLU A 194 8.23 36.83 -21.46
CA GLU A 194 9.41 37.69 -21.44
C GLU A 194 10.67 36.90 -21.84
N VAL A 195 10.88 35.73 -21.33
CA VAL A 195 11.98 34.83 -21.69
C VAL A 195 11.95 34.51 -23.19
N LYS A 196 10.81 34.06 -23.73
CA LYS A 196 10.66 33.75 -25.16
C LYS A 196 10.87 34.97 -26.08
N ARG A 197 10.60 36.19 -25.60
CA ARG A 197 10.82 37.43 -26.40
C ARG A 197 12.27 37.89 -26.37
N ASN A 198 12.93 37.75 -25.22
CA ASN A 198 14.25 38.30 -24.97
C ASN A 198 15.41 37.36 -25.32
N THR A 199 15.13 36.05 -25.37
CA THR A 199 16.15 35.01 -25.59
C THR A 199 15.95 34.37 -26.96
N SER A 200 16.88 34.61 -27.88
CA SER A 200 16.84 34.09 -29.27
C SER A 200 17.16 32.59 -29.35
N LYS A 201 17.89 32.03 -28.38
CA LYS A 201 18.23 30.60 -28.29
C LYS A 201 18.24 30.17 -26.83
N ILE A 202 17.30 29.33 -26.46
CA ILE A 202 17.19 28.76 -25.11
C ILE A 202 18.09 27.52 -25.07
N VAL A 203 19.06 27.52 -24.15
CA VAL A 203 19.97 26.38 -23.91
C VAL A 203 19.36 25.48 -22.91
N GLU A 204 19.48 24.16 -23.11
CA GLU A 204 18.98 23.13 -22.19
C GLU A 204 19.63 23.31 -20.81
N GLU A 205 18.86 23.05 -19.74
CA GLU A 205 19.24 23.27 -18.34
C GLU A 205 19.50 24.72 -17.89
N SER A 206 19.44 25.71 -18.79
CA SER A 206 19.52 27.13 -18.39
C SER A 206 18.28 27.57 -17.60
N ALA A 207 18.38 28.68 -16.86
CA ALA A 207 17.25 29.26 -16.13
C ALA A 207 16.05 29.53 -17.07
N GLU A 208 16.31 30.03 -18.29
CA GLU A 208 15.28 30.26 -19.30
C GLU A 208 14.59 28.98 -19.73
N TRP A 209 15.35 27.89 -19.90
CA TRP A 209 14.79 26.57 -20.25
C TRP A 209 13.90 26.05 -19.11
N LYS A 210 14.40 26.11 -17.86
CA LYS A 210 13.63 25.72 -16.67
C LYS A 210 12.32 26.52 -16.56
N ILE A 211 12.35 27.82 -16.76
CA ILE A 211 11.16 28.70 -16.75
C ILE A 211 10.16 28.30 -17.83
N VAL A 212 10.61 27.96 -19.03
CA VAL A 212 9.74 27.54 -20.12
C VAL A 212 9.13 26.16 -19.82
N GLN A 213 9.90 25.22 -19.26
CA GLN A 213 9.37 23.92 -18.84
C GLN A 213 8.38 24.08 -17.69
N LEU A 214 8.71 24.86 -16.66
CA LEU A 214 7.82 25.18 -15.56
C LEU A 214 6.48 25.74 -16.05
N GLY A 215 6.50 26.61 -17.05
CA GLY A 215 5.30 27.14 -17.71
C GLY A 215 4.46 26.03 -18.37
N LYS A 216 5.11 25.12 -19.12
CA LYS A 216 4.41 23.99 -19.76
C LYS A 216 3.79 23.05 -18.73
N VAL A 217 4.56 22.68 -17.69
CA VAL A 217 4.10 21.80 -16.63
C VAL A 217 2.96 22.46 -15.85
N SER A 218 3.06 23.75 -15.50
CA SER A 218 1.99 24.50 -14.83
C SER A 218 0.69 24.54 -15.63
N ASP A 219 0.78 24.74 -16.95
CA ASP A 219 -0.42 24.78 -17.81
C ASP A 219 -1.02 23.37 -17.98
N ALA A 220 -0.17 22.34 -18.17
CA ALA A 220 -0.60 20.94 -18.21
C ALA A 220 -1.27 20.53 -16.90
N LEU A 221 -0.67 20.89 -15.76
CA LEU A 221 -1.19 20.60 -14.44
C LEU A 221 -2.57 21.23 -14.21
N LYS A 222 -2.74 22.50 -14.60
CA LYS A 222 -4.06 23.17 -14.52
C LYS A 222 -5.11 22.49 -15.40
N ALA A 223 -4.73 22.05 -16.60
CA ALA A 223 -5.63 21.36 -17.50
C ALA A 223 -6.05 20.00 -16.93
N VAL A 224 -5.09 19.18 -16.49
CA VAL A 224 -5.36 17.84 -15.93
C VAL A 224 -6.12 17.94 -14.61
N LYS A 225 -5.83 18.90 -13.73
CA LYS A 225 -6.62 19.14 -12.49
C LYS A 225 -8.09 19.46 -12.80
N ARG A 226 -8.35 20.23 -13.85
CA ARG A 226 -9.74 20.51 -14.30
C ARG A 226 -10.41 19.24 -14.84
N GLU A 227 -9.71 18.49 -15.67
CA GLU A 227 -10.21 17.23 -16.21
C GLU A 227 -10.50 16.22 -15.11
N ALA A 228 -9.55 16.00 -14.18
CA ALA A 228 -9.71 15.11 -13.03
C ALA A 228 -10.94 15.50 -12.20
N LYS A 229 -11.12 16.81 -11.94
CA LYS A 229 -12.30 17.30 -11.22
C LYS A 229 -13.61 16.99 -11.95
N VAL A 230 -13.68 17.26 -13.26
CA VAL A 230 -14.90 16.98 -14.06
C VAL A 230 -15.21 15.48 -14.08
N LEU A 231 -14.19 14.64 -14.22
CA LEU A 231 -14.35 13.17 -14.18
C LEU A 231 -14.80 12.69 -12.80
N SER A 232 -14.23 13.24 -11.73
CA SER A 232 -14.58 12.91 -10.35
C SER A 232 -16.01 13.35 -10.02
N ASP A 233 -16.38 14.60 -10.33
CA ASP A 233 -17.73 15.12 -10.11
C ASP A 233 -18.77 14.25 -10.87
N LYS A 234 -18.46 13.89 -12.12
CA LYS A 234 -19.32 13.02 -12.93
C LYS A 234 -19.40 11.60 -12.32
N LEU A 235 -18.30 11.03 -11.86
CA LEU A 235 -18.30 9.71 -11.23
C LEU A 235 -19.23 9.69 -10.00
N VAL A 236 -19.22 10.75 -9.20
CA VAL A 236 -20.10 10.87 -8.02
C VAL A 236 -21.58 10.86 -8.44
N GLU A 237 -21.96 11.64 -9.45
CA GLU A 237 -23.34 11.69 -9.94
C GLU A 237 -23.77 10.37 -10.60
N ASP A 238 -22.91 9.77 -11.41
CA ASP A 238 -23.17 8.46 -12.05
C ASP A 238 -23.28 7.35 -10.98
N THR A 239 -22.47 7.41 -9.90
CA THR A 239 -22.56 6.45 -8.79
C THR A 239 -23.86 6.59 -8.02
N LYS A 240 -24.27 7.83 -7.73
CA LYS A 240 -25.57 8.10 -7.10
C LYS A 240 -26.70 7.51 -7.94
N ALA A 241 -26.74 7.85 -9.23
CA ALA A 241 -27.76 7.34 -10.13
C ALA A 241 -27.73 5.80 -10.24
N ALA A 242 -26.53 5.20 -10.22
CA ALA A 242 -26.40 3.75 -10.26
C ALA A 242 -26.99 3.10 -9.00
N ILE A 243 -26.69 3.62 -7.79
CA ILE A 243 -27.25 3.09 -6.52
C ILE A 243 -28.79 3.18 -6.52
N GLU A 244 -29.34 4.32 -6.91
CA GLU A 244 -30.79 4.56 -6.94
C GLU A 244 -31.54 3.65 -7.94
N ASN A 245 -30.84 3.09 -8.94
CA ASN A 245 -31.39 2.23 -9.98
C ASN A 245 -30.89 0.77 -9.93
N LEU A 246 -30.28 0.34 -8.83
CA LEU A 246 -29.85 -1.06 -8.69
C LEU A 246 -31.04 -2.02 -8.75
N THR A 247 -30.88 -3.11 -9.46
CA THR A 247 -31.81 -4.25 -9.34
C THR A 247 -31.56 -5.00 -8.02
N ASP A 248 -32.52 -5.79 -7.57
CA ASP A 248 -32.40 -6.56 -6.34
C ASP A 248 -31.22 -7.55 -6.38
N GLU A 249 -30.94 -8.11 -7.57
CA GLU A 249 -29.79 -8.98 -7.78
C GLU A 249 -28.48 -8.22 -7.67
N GLN A 250 -28.42 -7.02 -8.24
CA GLN A 250 -27.24 -6.15 -8.12
C GLN A 250 -27.03 -5.70 -6.67
N VAL A 251 -28.09 -5.38 -5.92
CA VAL A 251 -28.00 -5.08 -4.49
C VAL A 251 -27.37 -6.25 -3.74
N LYS A 252 -27.83 -7.48 -3.94
CA LYS A 252 -27.26 -8.67 -3.31
C LYS A 252 -25.78 -8.86 -3.66
N GLU A 253 -25.40 -8.57 -4.90
CA GLU A 253 -24.01 -8.62 -5.33
C GLU A 253 -23.16 -7.52 -4.64
N MET A 254 -23.68 -6.30 -4.51
CA MET A 254 -22.98 -5.23 -3.78
C MET A 254 -22.82 -5.56 -2.28
N LEU A 255 -23.85 -6.14 -1.66
CA LEU A 255 -23.79 -6.60 -0.28
C LEU A 255 -22.80 -7.76 -0.11
N TYR A 256 -22.73 -8.69 -1.06
CA TYR A 256 -21.69 -9.72 -1.08
C TYR A 256 -20.29 -9.13 -1.13
N LEU A 257 -20.05 -8.16 -2.00
CA LEU A 257 -18.75 -7.47 -2.12
C LEU A 257 -18.40 -6.65 -0.87
N LYS A 258 -19.41 -6.15 -0.15
CA LYS A 258 -19.22 -5.35 1.06
C LYS A 258 -19.03 -6.21 2.31
N TRP A 259 -19.84 -7.25 2.51
CA TRP A 259 -19.92 -8.00 3.76
C TRP A 259 -19.13 -9.30 3.75
N ILE A 260 -19.20 -10.04 2.63
CA ILE A 260 -18.71 -11.43 2.57
C ILE A 260 -17.31 -11.50 2.00
N LYS A 261 -17.08 -10.85 0.87
CA LYS A 261 -15.82 -10.96 0.16
C LYS A 261 -14.60 -10.53 0.98
N PRO A 262 -14.61 -9.41 1.73
CA PRO A 262 -13.46 -9.01 2.56
C PRO A 262 -13.15 -10.07 3.63
N LEU A 263 -14.17 -10.59 4.31
CA LEU A 263 -14.01 -11.63 5.32
C LEU A 263 -13.48 -12.94 4.72
N ALA A 264 -14.04 -13.38 3.60
CA ALA A 264 -13.61 -14.60 2.91
C ALA A 264 -12.15 -14.47 2.40
N ASP A 265 -11.81 -13.35 1.78
CA ASP A 265 -10.44 -13.05 1.33
C ASP A 265 -9.48 -12.99 2.53
N GLY A 266 -9.86 -12.35 3.63
CA GLY A 266 -9.08 -12.27 4.86
C GLY A 266 -8.79 -13.65 5.46
N ILE A 267 -9.80 -14.52 5.53
CA ILE A 267 -9.63 -15.90 6.00
C ILE A 267 -8.76 -16.71 5.02
N ALA A 268 -8.96 -16.54 3.71
CA ALA A 268 -8.22 -17.29 2.70
C ALA A 268 -6.70 -17.07 2.76
N VAL A 269 -6.21 -15.89 3.20
CA VAL A 269 -4.78 -15.58 3.30
C VAL A 269 -4.14 -16.00 4.63
N LEU A 270 -4.88 -16.54 5.59
CA LEU A 270 -4.33 -16.95 6.89
C LEU A 270 -3.19 -17.98 6.76
N PRO A 271 -3.28 -19.04 5.92
CA PRO A 271 -2.17 -19.96 5.71
C PRO A 271 -0.91 -19.25 5.19
N ASP A 272 -1.04 -18.30 4.28
CA ASP A 272 0.08 -17.57 3.70
C ASP A 272 0.80 -16.71 4.74
N SER A 273 0.06 -16.17 5.71
CA SER A 273 0.64 -15.42 6.83
C SER A 273 1.55 -16.31 7.70
N ILE A 274 1.11 -17.55 7.97
CA ILE A 274 1.88 -18.55 8.72
C ILE A 274 3.14 -18.96 7.96
N VAL A 275 3.00 -19.26 6.66
CA VAL A 275 4.13 -19.61 5.77
C VAL A 275 5.14 -18.47 5.69
N SER A 276 4.66 -17.24 5.56
CA SER A 276 5.50 -16.04 5.54
C SER A 276 6.25 -15.84 6.87
N ALA A 277 5.58 -16.02 8.01
CA ALA A 277 6.19 -15.94 9.33
C ALA A 277 7.29 -17.01 9.51
N LEU A 278 7.04 -18.25 9.08
CA LEU A 278 8.01 -19.34 9.08
C LEU A 278 9.22 -19.00 8.18
N THR A 279 8.98 -18.54 6.97
CA THR A 279 10.01 -18.14 6.02
C THR A 279 10.90 -17.04 6.58
N ASN A 280 10.32 -16.00 7.19
CA ASN A 280 11.05 -14.90 7.81
C ASN A 280 11.89 -15.39 9.01
N LYS A 281 11.37 -16.31 9.80
CA LYS A 281 12.08 -16.91 10.92
C LYS A 281 13.29 -17.70 10.45
N ILE A 282 13.12 -18.53 9.42
CA ILE A 282 14.24 -19.32 8.83
C ILE A 282 15.26 -18.39 8.19
N ASN A 283 14.85 -17.38 7.44
CA ASN A 283 15.76 -16.37 6.87
C ASN A 283 16.57 -15.64 7.93
N THR A 284 15.97 -15.32 9.07
CA THR A 284 16.67 -14.70 10.21
C THR A 284 17.69 -15.65 10.79
N LEU A 285 17.35 -16.94 10.97
CA LEU A 285 18.28 -17.96 11.43
C LEU A 285 19.41 -18.19 10.43
N THR A 286 19.12 -18.28 9.14
CA THR A 286 20.13 -18.44 8.08
C THR A 286 21.13 -17.29 8.10
N LYS A 287 20.68 -16.04 8.24
CA LYS A 287 21.57 -14.89 8.37
C LYS A 287 22.39 -14.93 9.64
N LYS A 288 21.78 -15.32 10.77
CA LYS A 288 22.47 -15.42 12.06
C LYS A 288 23.60 -16.47 12.04
N TYR A 289 23.39 -17.57 11.33
CA TYR A 289 24.33 -18.70 11.26
C TYR A 289 25.03 -18.78 9.88
N SER A 290 25.09 -17.69 9.14
CA SER A 290 25.76 -17.64 7.83
C SER A 290 27.28 -17.81 7.94
N VAL A 291 27.85 -17.40 9.08
CA VAL A 291 29.26 -17.61 9.41
C VAL A 291 29.33 -18.83 10.33
N THR A 292 29.89 -19.91 9.85
CA THR A 292 30.09 -21.12 10.67
C THR A 292 31.38 -21.04 11.48
N LEU A 293 31.53 -21.91 12.51
CA LEU A 293 32.79 -22.02 13.22
C LEU A 293 33.96 -22.32 12.28
N LEU A 294 33.74 -23.19 11.30
CA LEU A 294 34.74 -23.53 10.28
C LEU A 294 35.18 -22.32 9.45
N ASP A 295 34.22 -21.44 9.10
CA ASP A 295 34.53 -20.22 8.34
C ASP A 295 35.40 -19.26 9.20
N VAL A 296 35.10 -19.15 10.51
CA VAL A 296 35.88 -18.33 11.43
C VAL A 296 37.27 -18.91 11.64
N GLU A 297 37.37 -20.23 11.82
CA GLU A 297 38.67 -20.93 11.95
C GLU A 297 39.51 -20.72 10.67
N ALA A 298 38.90 -20.87 9.47
CA ALA A 298 39.59 -20.61 8.21
C ALA A 298 40.09 -19.16 8.08
N GLN A 299 39.28 -18.18 8.53
CA GLN A 299 39.70 -16.77 8.53
C GLN A 299 40.83 -16.49 9.55
N ILE A 300 40.81 -17.14 10.70
CA ILE A 300 41.89 -17.06 11.68
C ILE A 300 43.17 -17.60 11.04
N ASP A 301 43.15 -18.81 10.47
CA ASP A 301 44.31 -19.43 9.84
C ASP A 301 44.88 -18.56 8.69
N GLU A 302 43.98 -17.97 7.86
CA GLU A 302 44.38 -17.06 6.77
C GLU A 302 45.05 -15.78 7.32
N THR A 303 44.47 -15.22 8.38
CA THR A 303 44.99 -14.01 9.02
C THR A 303 46.33 -14.28 9.70
N GLU A 304 46.47 -15.42 10.40
CA GLU A 304 47.74 -15.85 11.02
C GLU A 304 48.83 -16.05 9.98
N LYS A 305 48.53 -16.67 8.84
CA LYS A 305 49.49 -16.82 7.73
C LYS A 305 49.88 -15.47 7.13
N ALA A 306 48.91 -14.61 6.85
CA ALA A 306 49.18 -13.27 6.34
C ALA A 306 50.05 -12.46 7.29
N PHE A 307 49.79 -12.55 8.59
CA PHE A 307 50.59 -11.89 9.61
C PHE A 307 52.02 -12.49 9.71
N ALA A 308 52.15 -13.83 9.62
CA ALA A 308 53.45 -14.49 9.57
C ALA A 308 54.29 -14.07 8.34
N ASP A 309 53.63 -13.89 7.17
CA ASP A 309 54.32 -13.43 5.96
C ASP A 309 54.75 -11.96 6.05
N MET A 310 53.97 -11.09 6.73
CA MET A 310 54.37 -9.69 7.00
C MET A 310 55.62 -9.58 7.88
N ILE A 311 55.91 -10.59 8.73
CA ILE A 311 57.13 -10.63 9.56
C ILE A 311 58.37 -10.75 8.68
N ASP A 312 58.27 -11.37 7.51
CA ASP A 312 59.43 -11.52 6.60
C ASP A 312 59.91 -10.17 6.01
N ASP A 313 59.01 -9.17 5.96
CA ASP A 313 59.30 -7.81 5.46
C ASP A 313 59.87 -6.87 6.55
N LEU A 314 59.98 -7.34 7.81
CA LEU A 314 60.50 -6.53 8.90
C LEU A 314 62.02 -6.59 8.96
N GLU A 315 62.65 -5.45 9.16
CA GLU A 315 64.06 -5.28 9.41
C GLU A 315 64.29 -4.90 10.89
N GLY A 316 65.26 -5.55 11.56
CA GLY A 316 65.55 -5.30 12.96
C GLY A 316 66.95 -5.77 13.37
N SER A 317 67.30 -5.63 14.66
CA SER A 317 68.54 -6.19 15.17
C SER A 317 68.51 -7.73 15.08
N GLU A 318 69.75 -8.35 15.12
CA GLU A 318 69.87 -9.80 15.05
C GLU A 318 69.08 -10.52 16.14
N PHE A 319 68.97 -9.87 17.33
CA PHE A 319 68.22 -10.39 18.47
C PHE A 319 66.71 -10.29 18.27
N ASP A 320 66.24 -9.16 17.75
CA ASP A 320 64.80 -8.93 17.42
C ASP A 320 64.32 -9.86 16.32
N MET A 321 65.11 -10.03 15.28
CA MET A 321 64.83 -10.94 14.18
C MET A 321 64.75 -12.40 14.63
N LYS A 322 65.50 -12.81 15.63
CA LYS A 322 65.41 -14.16 16.23
C LYS A 322 64.05 -14.35 16.92
N GLY A 323 63.59 -13.37 17.70
CA GLY A 323 62.30 -13.41 18.36
C GLY A 323 61.12 -13.39 17.36
N LEU A 324 61.22 -12.56 16.31
CA LEU A 324 60.21 -12.50 15.22
C LEU A 324 60.10 -13.82 14.46
N LYS A 325 61.23 -14.50 14.22
CA LYS A 325 61.24 -15.85 13.58
C LYS A 325 60.62 -16.92 14.46
N GLU A 326 60.76 -16.86 15.77
CA GLU A 326 60.08 -17.77 16.69
C GLU A 326 58.58 -17.51 16.71
N LEU A 327 58.12 -16.24 16.72
CA LEU A 327 56.71 -15.87 16.60
C LEU A 327 56.12 -16.35 15.28
N GLN A 328 56.84 -16.17 14.17
CA GLN A 328 56.41 -16.62 12.83
C GLN A 328 56.21 -18.14 12.78
N LYS A 329 57.07 -18.93 13.41
CA LYS A 329 56.88 -20.38 13.51
C LYS A 329 55.65 -20.76 14.30
N MET A 330 55.38 -20.09 15.45
CA MET A 330 54.19 -20.32 16.25
C MET A 330 52.93 -20.02 15.44
N LEU A 331 52.91 -18.92 14.68
CA LEU A 331 51.79 -18.56 13.79
C LEU A 331 51.56 -19.54 12.62
N LYS A 332 52.64 -20.16 12.12
CA LYS A 332 52.57 -21.18 11.07
C LYS A 332 52.28 -22.59 11.63
N GLY A 333 52.19 -22.74 12.95
CA GLY A 333 51.88 -24.03 13.60
C GLY A 333 53.08 -25.00 13.63
N GLU A 334 54.31 -24.48 13.53
CA GLU A 334 55.59 -25.25 13.56
C GLU A 334 56.21 -25.30 14.95
#